data_eedfb7e57335542208a65984cb97f076
#
_entry.id   eedfb7e57335542208a65984cb97f076
#
_cell.length_a   1.000
_cell.length_b   1.000
_cell.length_c   1.000
_cell.angle_alpha   90.00
_cell.angle_beta   90.00
_cell.angle_gamma   90.00
#
_symmetry.space_group_name_H-M   'P 1'
#
loop_
_entity.id
_entity.type
_entity.pdbx_description
1 polymer ?
#
loop_
_entity_poly.entity_id
_entity_poly.type
_entity_poly.pdbx_seq_one_letter_code
_entity_poly.pdbx_strand_id
1 'polypeptide(L)'
;SEGNSFNEILALYNEGKCGMWIDATIAASFLTVPGVAYAQAPNAGNPVGANWLWAWALAIPAGSPNAEESQKFIEWATSKAYVQAVGNHPDFGWGSVPTGQRASTYAIPEFFAAAPFAAAEMAAIDSAAPGATDLKPYVGVQFVAIPEFPEVGNAVSQEIAAALSGAKSVEEALAAGQAAADAIMKEAGYY
;
A
#
# COMPACT_ATOMS: atom_id res chain seq x y z
N SER A 1 -18.83 7.76 -0.63
CA SER A 1 -17.57 7.12 -1.10
C SER A 1 -16.37 8.04 -1.08
N GLU A 2 -16.53 9.34 -1.30
CA GLU A 2 -15.43 10.31 -1.37
C GLU A 2 -14.63 10.47 -0.08
N GLY A 3 -15.24 10.22 1.08
CA GLY A 3 -14.58 10.26 2.38
C GLY A 3 -14.10 8.90 2.89
N ASN A 4 -14.17 7.85 2.07
CA ASN A 4 -13.78 6.52 2.51
C ASN A 4 -12.27 6.32 2.32
N SER A 5 -11.59 5.99 3.40
CA SER A 5 -10.21 5.54 3.43
C SER A 5 -10.14 4.02 3.61
N PHE A 6 -8.97 3.49 3.92
CA PHE A 6 -8.76 2.06 4.17
C PHE A 6 -9.76 1.47 5.18
N ASN A 7 -9.96 2.12 6.33
CA ASN A 7 -10.81 1.60 7.41
C ASN A 7 -12.29 1.57 7.02
N GLU A 8 -12.80 2.60 6.35
CA GLU A 8 -14.19 2.65 5.90
C GLU A 8 -14.46 1.61 4.81
N ILE A 9 -13.53 1.43 3.86
CA ILE A 9 -13.65 0.39 2.83
C ILE A 9 -13.57 -0.99 3.44
N LEU A 10 -12.65 -1.23 4.39
CA LEU A 10 -12.55 -2.49 5.13
C LEU A 10 -13.88 -2.84 5.82
N ALA A 11 -14.50 -1.88 6.50
CA ALA A 11 -15.79 -2.08 7.15
C ALA A 11 -16.88 -2.46 6.13
N LEU A 12 -17.00 -1.71 5.03
CA LEU A 12 -17.97 -2.00 3.97
C LEU A 12 -17.76 -3.37 3.32
N TYR A 13 -16.50 -3.76 3.13
CA TYR A 13 -16.16 -5.06 2.56
C TYR A 13 -16.53 -6.20 3.51
N ASN A 14 -16.20 -6.07 4.80
CA ASN A 14 -16.55 -7.06 5.83
C ASN A 14 -18.07 -7.18 6.05
N GLU A 15 -18.83 -6.12 5.77
CA GLU A 15 -20.29 -6.14 5.76
C GLU A 15 -20.90 -6.73 4.48
N GLY A 16 -20.09 -7.17 3.53
CA GLY A 16 -20.54 -7.72 2.25
C GLY A 16 -21.14 -6.69 1.29
N LYS A 17 -20.87 -5.40 1.49
CA LYS A 17 -21.37 -4.31 0.66
C LYS A 17 -20.51 -4.03 -0.58
N CYS A 18 -19.32 -4.60 -0.65
CA CYS A 18 -18.40 -4.48 -1.77
C CYS A 18 -18.15 -5.86 -2.37
N GLY A 19 -18.27 -5.98 -3.70
CA GLY A 19 -17.98 -7.22 -4.41
C GLY A 19 -16.49 -7.42 -4.73
N MET A 20 -15.71 -6.33 -4.67
CA MET A 20 -14.27 -6.33 -4.95
C MET A 20 -13.59 -5.19 -4.19
N TRP A 21 -12.36 -5.42 -3.78
CA TRP A 21 -11.49 -4.40 -3.19
C TRP A 21 -10.07 -4.55 -3.74
N ILE A 22 -9.49 -3.45 -4.16
CA ILE A 22 -8.10 -3.38 -4.66
C ILE A 22 -7.33 -2.52 -3.67
N ASP A 23 -6.39 -3.14 -2.96
CA ASP A 23 -5.58 -2.49 -1.93
C ASP A 23 -4.31 -3.30 -1.64
N ALA A 24 -3.54 -2.88 -0.63
CA ALA A 24 -2.37 -3.59 -0.16
C ALA A 24 -2.73 -4.93 0.50
N THR A 25 -1.83 -5.91 0.41
CA THR A 25 -2.02 -7.27 0.92
C THR A 25 -2.24 -7.34 2.43
N ILE A 26 -1.81 -6.32 3.17
CA ILE A 26 -2.10 -6.19 4.61
C ILE A 26 -3.61 -6.23 4.92
N ALA A 27 -4.45 -5.79 3.98
CA ALA A 27 -5.90 -5.85 4.13
C ALA A 27 -6.41 -7.26 4.41
N ALA A 28 -5.77 -8.28 3.86
CA ALA A 28 -6.16 -9.68 4.03
C ALA A 28 -6.21 -10.12 5.50
N SER A 29 -5.32 -9.58 6.35
CA SER A 29 -5.27 -9.91 7.79
C SER A 29 -6.45 -9.36 8.59
N PHE A 30 -7.22 -8.44 8.03
CA PHE A 30 -8.37 -7.80 8.68
C PHE A 30 -9.72 -8.24 8.09
N LEU A 31 -9.71 -9.12 7.08
CA LEU A 31 -10.94 -9.58 6.44
C LEU A 31 -11.63 -10.64 7.30
N THR A 32 -12.93 -10.42 7.54
CA THR A 32 -13.79 -11.34 8.29
C THR A 32 -14.92 -11.91 7.45
N VAL A 33 -15.18 -11.35 6.27
CA VAL A 33 -16.18 -11.84 5.33
C VAL A 33 -15.75 -13.18 4.75
N PRO A 34 -16.63 -14.20 4.71
CA PRO A 34 -16.28 -15.51 4.18
C PRO A 34 -16.21 -15.52 2.65
N GLY A 35 -15.46 -16.49 2.09
CA GLY A 35 -15.44 -16.73 0.64
C GLY A 35 -14.60 -15.75 -0.17
N VAL A 36 -13.67 -15.05 0.46
CA VAL A 36 -12.75 -14.13 -0.24
C VAL A 36 -11.76 -14.93 -1.09
N ALA A 37 -11.61 -14.53 -2.35
CA ALA A 37 -10.57 -14.98 -3.25
C ALA A 37 -9.58 -13.85 -3.56
N TYR A 38 -8.33 -14.20 -3.86
CA TYR A 38 -7.26 -13.24 -4.12
C TYR A 38 -6.73 -13.39 -5.53
N ALA A 39 -6.49 -12.28 -6.20
CA ALA A 39 -5.98 -12.23 -7.56
C ALA A 39 -5.00 -11.07 -7.74
N GLN A 40 -4.22 -11.11 -8.83
CA GLN A 40 -3.41 -9.98 -9.25
C GLN A 40 -4.30 -8.77 -9.59
N ALA A 41 -3.77 -7.55 -9.35
CA ALA A 41 -4.46 -6.33 -9.74
C ALA A 41 -4.71 -6.31 -11.26
N PRO A 42 -5.86 -5.78 -11.72
CA PRO A 42 -6.14 -5.62 -13.14
C PRO A 42 -5.06 -4.76 -13.81
N ASN A 43 -4.53 -5.21 -14.94
CA ASN A 43 -3.40 -4.57 -15.61
C ASN A 43 -3.69 -4.12 -17.05
N ALA A 44 -4.90 -4.32 -17.55
CA ALA A 44 -5.31 -3.97 -18.91
C ALA A 44 -4.36 -4.49 -20.01
N GLY A 45 -3.71 -5.66 -19.77
CA GLY A 45 -2.74 -6.24 -20.71
C GLY A 45 -1.33 -5.65 -20.62
N ASN A 46 -1.04 -4.79 -19.66
CA ASN A 46 0.32 -4.30 -19.43
C ASN A 46 1.24 -5.45 -18.99
N PRO A 47 2.30 -5.78 -19.76
CA PRO A 47 3.16 -6.93 -19.48
C PRO A 47 3.94 -6.80 -18.15
N VAL A 48 4.18 -5.59 -17.67
CA VAL A 48 4.86 -5.36 -16.37
C VAL A 48 3.87 -5.33 -15.20
N GLY A 49 2.58 -5.51 -15.46
CA GLY A 49 1.54 -5.52 -14.45
C GLY A 49 1.15 -4.12 -13.96
N ALA A 50 0.31 -4.09 -12.94
CA ALA A 50 -0.18 -2.88 -12.28
C ALA A 50 0.03 -2.95 -10.75
N ASN A 51 0.99 -3.75 -10.30
CA ASN A 51 1.26 -3.95 -8.89
C ASN A 51 2.04 -2.76 -8.32
N TRP A 52 1.66 -2.36 -7.13
CA TRP A 52 2.33 -1.33 -6.35
C TRP A 52 3.16 -1.97 -5.25
N LEU A 53 4.48 -1.86 -5.35
CA LEU A 53 5.39 -2.36 -4.33
C LEU A 53 5.55 -1.31 -3.22
N TRP A 54 4.96 -1.58 -2.08
CA TRP A 54 5.01 -0.73 -0.88
C TRP A 54 5.65 -1.49 0.27
N ALA A 55 6.38 -0.78 1.15
CA ALA A 55 6.93 -1.34 2.38
C ALA A 55 6.84 -0.34 3.53
N TRP A 56 6.46 -0.82 4.70
CA TRP A 56 6.61 -0.11 5.96
C TRP A 56 8.02 -0.33 6.51
N ALA A 57 8.59 0.69 7.13
CA ALA A 57 9.91 0.62 7.76
C ALA A 57 9.85 1.09 9.21
N LEU A 58 10.62 0.41 10.07
CA LEU A 58 10.92 0.91 11.41
C LEU A 58 12.16 1.80 11.32
N ALA A 59 12.12 2.95 11.95
CA ALA A 59 13.22 3.91 11.92
C ALA A 59 13.54 4.43 13.33
N ILE A 60 14.80 4.79 13.55
CA ILE A 60 15.27 5.39 14.79
C ILE A 60 15.58 6.86 14.48
N PRO A 61 14.89 7.83 15.10
CA PRO A 61 15.25 9.25 14.97
C PRO A 61 16.70 9.49 15.42
N ALA A 62 17.42 10.32 14.67
CA ALA A 62 18.85 10.61 14.96
C ALA A 62 19.12 11.14 16.38
N GLY A 63 18.14 11.84 16.99
CA GLY A 63 18.23 12.36 18.36
C GLY A 63 17.66 11.43 19.43
N SER A 64 17.37 10.17 19.12
CA SER A 64 16.78 9.24 20.12
C SER A 64 17.78 8.96 21.25
N PRO A 65 17.40 9.14 22.52
CA PRO A 65 18.25 8.76 23.66
C PRO A 65 18.35 7.25 23.86
N ASN A 66 17.48 6.45 23.20
CA ASN A 66 17.40 5.00 23.34
C ASN A 66 17.71 4.32 21.99
N ALA A 67 18.68 4.85 21.23
CA ALA A 67 18.97 4.34 19.88
C ALA A 67 19.44 2.89 19.88
N GLU A 68 20.27 2.48 20.85
CA GLU A 68 20.80 1.12 20.95
C GLU A 68 19.69 0.11 21.28
N GLU A 69 18.81 0.42 22.24
CA GLU A 69 17.68 -0.43 22.59
C GLU A 69 16.66 -0.53 21.45
N SER A 70 16.43 0.57 20.75
CA SER A 70 15.57 0.62 19.57
C SER A 70 16.13 -0.26 18.45
N GLN A 71 17.44 -0.25 18.24
CA GLN A 71 18.09 -1.11 17.26
C GLN A 71 17.88 -2.59 17.60
N LYS A 72 18.11 -3.00 18.85
CA LYS A 72 17.86 -4.37 19.31
C LYS A 72 16.42 -4.79 19.08
N PHE A 73 15.46 -3.89 19.36
CA PHE A 73 14.05 -4.15 19.09
C PHE A 73 13.78 -4.34 17.59
N ILE A 74 14.32 -3.47 16.74
CA ILE A 74 14.12 -3.57 15.28
C ILE A 74 14.73 -4.88 14.74
N GLU A 75 15.94 -5.24 15.17
CA GLU A 75 16.58 -6.49 14.77
C GLU A 75 15.73 -7.71 15.14
N TRP A 76 15.16 -7.71 16.35
CA TRP A 76 14.26 -8.78 16.78
C TRP A 76 12.93 -8.74 16.02
N ALA A 77 12.26 -7.58 15.92
CA ALA A 77 10.94 -7.43 15.31
C ALA A 77 10.95 -7.72 13.80
N THR A 78 12.11 -7.65 13.16
CA THR A 78 12.29 -8.01 11.75
C THR A 78 12.92 -9.38 11.53
N SER A 79 13.13 -10.16 12.59
CA SER A 79 13.82 -11.44 12.53
C SER A 79 12.88 -12.62 12.19
N LYS A 80 13.49 -13.77 11.82
CA LYS A 80 12.77 -15.05 11.71
C LYS A 80 12.20 -15.51 13.05
N ALA A 81 12.86 -15.16 14.16
CA ALA A 81 12.39 -15.49 15.49
C ALA A 81 11.07 -14.77 15.82
N TYR A 82 10.94 -13.51 15.41
CA TYR A 82 9.67 -12.78 15.55
C TYR A 82 8.55 -13.43 14.75
N VAL A 83 8.80 -13.82 13.50
CA VAL A 83 7.83 -14.53 12.66
C VAL A 83 7.31 -15.80 13.37
N GLN A 84 8.22 -16.58 13.95
CA GLN A 84 7.86 -17.79 14.72
C GLN A 84 7.10 -17.45 16.01
N ALA A 85 7.49 -16.38 16.70
CA ALA A 85 6.82 -15.95 17.92
C ALA A 85 5.37 -15.53 17.65
N VAL A 86 5.12 -14.76 16.58
CA VAL A 86 3.76 -14.35 16.19
C VAL A 86 2.95 -15.54 15.71
N GLY A 87 3.51 -16.37 14.81
CA GLY A 87 2.80 -17.52 14.23
C GLY A 87 2.35 -18.55 15.27
N ASN A 88 3.17 -18.77 16.29
CA ASN A 88 2.87 -19.72 17.39
C ASN A 88 2.14 -19.06 18.57
N HIS A 89 1.85 -17.76 18.52
CA HIS A 89 1.15 -17.08 19.62
C HIS A 89 -0.34 -17.45 19.62
N PRO A 90 -0.93 -17.78 20.78
CA PRO A 90 -2.31 -18.25 20.86
C PRO A 90 -3.36 -17.21 20.41
N ASP A 91 -3.05 -15.93 20.60
CA ASP A 91 -3.98 -14.84 20.27
C ASP A 91 -3.79 -14.26 18.87
N PHE A 92 -2.63 -14.48 18.23
CA PHE A 92 -2.33 -13.92 16.90
C PHE A 92 -2.35 -14.99 15.81
N GLY A 93 -1.49 -15.99 15.91
CA GLY A 93 -1.40 -17.09 14.96
C GLY A 93 -0.79 -16.71 13.61
N TRP A 94 -0.69 -17.71 12.74
CA TRP A 94 0.00 -17.60 11.45
C TRP A 94 -0.63 -16.60 10.48
N GLY A 95 -1.93 -16.34 10.56
CA GLY A 95 -2.62 -15.33 9.75
C GLY A 95 -2.23 -13.88 10.06
N SER A 96 -1.60 -13.64 11.22
CA SER A 96 -1.14 -12.32 11.66
C SER A 96 0.37 -12.09 11.46
N VAL A 97 1.08 -13.05 10.87
CA VAL A 97 2.51 -12.94 10.60
C VAL A 97 2.77 -11.84 9.58
N PRO A 98 3.75 -10.94 9.81
CA PRO A 98 4.16 -9.95 8.82
C PRO A 98 4.61 -10.60 7.51
N THR A 99 4.07 -10.15 6.39
CA THR A 99 4.31 -10.68 5.05
C THR A 99 5.19 -9.77 4.20
N GLY A 100 5.61 -10.22 3.02
CA GLY A 100 6.36 -9.42 2.06
C GLY A 100 7.83 -9.13 2.40
N GLN A 101 8.26 -9.43 3.62
CA GLN A 101 9.61 -9.07 4.10
C GLN A 101 10.67 -10.14 3.85
N ARG A 102 10.26 -11.42 3.86
CA ARG A 102 11.20 -12.56 3.81
C ARG A 102 10.63 -13.72 3.02
N ALA A 103 11.35 -14.16 1.99
CA ALA A 103 11.01 -15.36 1.24
C ALA A 103 10.88 -16.60 2.15
N SER A 104 11.66 -16.65 3.24
CA SER A 104 11.58 -17.76 4.19
C SER A 104 10.25 -17.87 4.94
N THR A 105 9.46 -16.80 5.05
CA THR A 105 8.12 -16.84 5.65
C THR A 105 7.17 -17.66 4.78
N TYR A 106 7.25 -17.49 3.48
CA TYR A 106 6.44 -18.23 2.50
C TYR A 106 6.79 -19.71 2.38
N ALA A 107 7.96 -20.11 2.90
CA ALA A 107 8.36 -21.52 2.98
C ALA A 107 7.82 -22.22 4.23
N ILE A 108 7.11 -21.53 5.13
CA ILE A 108 6.52 -22.10 6.34
C ILE A 108 5.14 -22.67 5.99
N PRO A 109 4.90 -24.00 6.11
CA PRO A 109 3.63 -24.61 5.72
C PRO A 109 2.42 -24.05 6.48
N GLU A 110 2.57 -23.79 7.77
CA GLU A 110 1.55 -23.27 8.65
C GLU A 110 1.12 -21.85 8.23
N PHE A 111 2.09 -21.01 7.86
CA PHE A 111 1.81 -19.69 7.31
C PHE A 111 1.04 -19.80 5.99
N PHE A 112 1.51 -20.64 5.07
CA PHE A 112 0.88 -20.79 3.77
C PHE A 112 -0.56 -21.33 3.86
N ALA A 113 -0.81 -22.20 4.85
CA ALA A 113 -2.15 -22.71 5.13
C ALA A 113 -3.09 -21.64 5.73
N ALA A 114 -2.55 -20.73 6.54
CA ALA A 114 -3.31 -19.65 7.20
C ALA A 114 -3.46 -18.39 6.34
N ALA A 115 -2.64 -18.24 5.28
CA ALA A 115 -2.59 -17.04 4.44
C ALA A 115 -2.98 -17.36 2.98
N PRO A 116 -4.27 -17.48 2.66
CA PRO A 116 -4.74 -17.85 1.30
C PRO A 116 -4.34 -16.83 0.23
N PHE A 117 -3.94 -15.63 0.62
CA PHE A 117 -3.40 -14.59 -0.25
C PHE A 117 -1.91 -14.77 -0.59
N ALA A 118 -1.15 -15.60 0.14
CA ALA A 118 0.30 -15.68 0.06
C ALA A 118 0.84 -15.93 -1.37
N ALA A 119 0.19 -16.82 -2.12
CA ALA A 119 0.60 -17.11 -3.50
C ALA A 119 0.41 -15.90 -4.43
N ALA A 120 -0.70 -15.16 -4.30
CA ALA A 120 -0.97 -13.96 -5.09
C ALA A 120 -0.01 -12.83 -4.70
N GLU A 121 0.31 -12.68 -3.42
CA GLU A 121 1.28 -11.70 -2.93
C GLU A 121 2.69 -11.98 -3.46
N MET A 122 3.17 -13.22 -3.37
CA MET A 122 4.48 -13.59 -3.94
C MET A 122 4.55 -13.28 -5.43
N ALA A 123 3.54 -13.67 -6.19
CA ALA A 123 3.49 -13.40 -7.63
C ALA A 123 3.46 -11.89 -7.92
N ALA A 124 2.80 -11.08 -7.09
CA ALA A 124 2.79 -9.63 -7.21
C ALA A 124 4.18 -9.03 -6.93
N ILE A 125 4.86 -9.48 -5.88
CA ILE A 125 6.22 -9.03 -5.53
C ILE A 125 7.21 -9.42 -6.62
N ASP A 126 7.18 -10.67 -7.09
CA ASP A 126 8.11 -11.17 -8.10
C ASP A 126 7.91 -10.50 -9.46
N SER A 127 6.68 -10.11 -9.80
CA SER A 127 6.36 -9.38 -11.03
C SER A 127 6.53 -7.86 -10.93
N ALA A 128 6.73 -7.32 -9.72
CA ALA A 128 6.88 -5.89 -9.55
C ALA A 128 8.19 -5.40 -10.17
N ALA A 129 8.09 -4.37 -10.99
CA ALA A 129 9.22 -3.74 -11.68
C ALA A 129 9.21 -2.22 -11.41
N PRO A 130 9.62 -1.76 -10.22
CA PRO A 130 9.50 -0.36 -9.80
C PRO A 130 10.20 0.63 -10.74
N GLY A 131 11.22 0.16 -11.48
CA GLY A 131 11.93 0.96 -12.46
C GLY A 131 11.37 0.92 -13.87
N ALA A 132 10.38 0.07 -14.15
CA ALA A 132 9.84 -0.17 -15.49
C ALA A 132 8.65 0.75 -15.80
N THR A 133 8.78 2.03 -15.55
CA THR A 133 7.80 3.05 -15.95
C THR A 133 8.35 3.84 -17.13
N ASP A 134 7.48 4.17 -18.06
CA ASP A 134 7.88 5.00 -19.22
C ASP A 134 8.13 6.45 -18.83
N LEU A 135 7.58 6.89 -17.70
CA LEU A 135 7.77 8.24 -17.18
C LEU A 135 9.05 8.30 -16.32
N LYS A 136 10.13 8.66 -16.97
CA LYS A 136 11.39 9.03 -16.32
C LYS A 136 11.30 10.50 -15.83
N PRO A 137 12.01 10.95 -14.80
CA PRO A 137 13.40 10.50 -14.45
C PRO A 137 13.52 9.68 -13.16
N TYR A 138 12.50 9.33 -12.44
CA TYR A 138 12.69 8.65 -11.15
C TYR A 138 12.32 7.16 -11.20
N VAL A 139 12.97 6.40 -10.34
CA VAL A 139 12.80 4.95 -10.18
C VAL A 139 12.66 4.61 -8.69
N GLY A 140 12.03 3.50 -8.39
CA GLY A 140 11.99 2.91 -7.06
C GLY A 140 10.87 3.41 -6.15
N VAL A 141 10.17 4.51 -6.49
CA VAL A 141 8.99 5.00 -5.76
C VAL A 141 7.83 5.19 -6.72
N GLN A 142 6.61 4.98 -6.21
CA GLN A 142 5.37 5.07 -6.97
C GLN A 142 4.55 6.31 -6.61
N PHE A 143 5.20 7.26 -5.98
CA PHE A 143 4.68 8.59 -5.69
C PHE A 143 5.83 9.59 -5.83
N VAL A 144 5.51 10.87 -5.94
CA VAL A 144 6.51 11.93 -6.03
C VAL A 144 6.99 12.29 -4.63
N ALA A 145 8.27 12.01 -4.33
CA ALA A 145 8.88 12.26 -3.02
C ALA A 145 9.40 13.70 -2.92
N ILE A 146 8.49 14.67 -2.91
CA ILE A 146 8.78 16.10 -2.74
C ILE A 146 7.99 16.67 -1.57
N PRO A 147 8.44 17.76 -0.91
CA PRO A 147 7.73 18.39 0.19
C PRO A 147 6.30 18.83 -0.16
N GLU A 148 6.05 19.24 -1.39
CA GLU A 148 4.78 19.76 -1.90
C GLU A 148 3.77 18.65 -2.23
N PHE A 149 4.17 17.37 -2.23
CA PHE A 149 3.29 16.27 -2.61
C PHE A 149 1.95 16.24 -1.84
N PRO A 150 1.91 16.47 -0.50
CA PRO A 150 0.64 16.52 0.23
C PRO A 150 -0.28 17.64 -0.24
N GLU A 151 0.26 18.81 -0.55
CA GLU A 151 -0.50 19.97 -1.02
C GLU A 151 -1.07 19.73 -2.42
N VAL A 152 -0.22 19.26 -3.35
CA VAL A 152 -0.64 18.85 -4.70
C VAL A 152 -1.70 17.76 -4.62
N GLY A 153 -1.49 16.75 -3.80
CA GLY A 153 -2.43 15.65 -3.61
C GLY A 153 -3.79 16.12 -3.12
N ASN A 154 -3.82 17.00 -2.14
CA ASN A 154 -5.07 17.58 -1.62
C ASN A 154 -5.80 18.41 -2.69
N ALA A 155 -5.11 19.30 -3.38
CA ALA A 155 -5.71 20.15 -4.40
C ALA A 155 -6.31 19.32 -5.56
N VAL A 156 -5.57 18.35 -6.09
CA VAL A 156 -6.03 17.47 -7.16
C VAL A 156 -7.19 16.58 -6.69
N SER A 157 -7.11 16.03 -5.46
CA SER A 157 -8.17 15.18 -4.93
C SER A 157 -9.49 15.90 -4.75
N GLN A 158 -9.48 17.19 -4.37
CA GLN A 158 -10.70 18.01 -4.28
C GLN A 158 -11.37 18.18 -5.65
N GLU A 159 -10.59 18.38 -6.70
CA GLU A 159 -11.13 18.47 -8.06
C GLU A 159 -11.71 17.13 -8.53
N ILE A 160 -11.04 16.02 -8.24
CA ILE A 160 -11.56 14.69 -8.54
C ILE A 160 -12.87 14.43 -7.78
N ALA A 161 -12.96 14.81 -6.49
CA ALA A 161 -14.18 14.69 -5.70
C ALA A 161 -15.33 15.53 -6.30
N ALA A 162 -15.04 16.72 -6.80
CA ALA A 162 -16.02 17.56 -7.50
C ALA A 162 -16.57 16.88 -8.77
N ALA A 163 -15.73 16.19 -9.53
CA ALA A 163 -16.18 15.42 -10.70
C ALA A 163 -17.04 14.21 -10.28
N LEU A 164 -16.61 13.46 -9.24
CA LEU A 164 -17.33 12.29 -8.74
C LEU A 164 -18.72 12.64 -8.17
N SER A 165 -18.86 13.83 -7.58
CA SER A 165 -20.14 14.34 -7.08
C SER A 165 -21.04 14.93 -8.18
N GLY A 166 -20.52 15.10 -9.40
CA GLY A 166 -21.23 15.75 -10.51
C GLY A 166 -21.23 17.28 -10.45
N ALA A 167 -20.43 17.88 -9.57
CA ALA A 167 -20.30 19.34 -9.47
C ALA A 167 -19.47 19.95 -10.61
N LYS A 168 -18.59 19.14 -11.22
CA LYS A 168 -17.78 19.50 -12.41
C LYS A 168 -17.81 18.35 -13.42
N SER A 169 -17.54 18.63 -14.69
CA SER A 169 -17.20 17.57 -15.65
C SER A 169 -15.80 17.00 -15.34
N VAL A 170 -15.51 15.82 -15.88
CA VAL A 170 -14.18 15.20 -15.73
C VAL A 170 -13.09 16.09 -16.33
N GLU A 171 -13.35 16.67 -17.49
CA GLU A 171 -12.44 17.57 -18.21
C GLU A 171 -12.13 18.82 -17.39
N GLU A 172 -13.16 19.45 -16.82
CA GLU A 172 -13.01 20.64 -15.97
C GLU A 172 -12.21 20.33 -14.71
N ALA A 173 -12.50 19.20 -14.06
CA ALA A 173 -11.80 18.77 -12.85
C ALA A 173 -10.31 18.46 -13.12
N LEU A 174 -10.01 17.75 -14.19
CA LEU A 174 -8.62 17.44 -14.57
C LEU A 174 -7.85 18.71 -14.94
N ALA A 175 -8.46 19.63 -15.69
CA ALA A 175 -7.83 20.91 -16.03
C ALA A 175 -7.57 21.78 -14.78
N ALA A 176 -8.52 21.84 -13.86
CA ALA A 176 -8.36 22.58 -12.60
C ALA A 176 -7.30 21.93 -11.69
N GLY A 177 -7.29 20.61 -11.59
CA GLY A 177 -6.27 19.86 -10.83
C GLY A 177 -4.85 20.06 -11.38
N GLN A 178 -4.70 20.02 -12.71
CA GLN A 178 -3.43 20.33 -13.37
C GLN A 178 -2.97 21.77 -13.09
N ALA A 179 -3.88 22.74 -13.22
CA ALA A 179 -3.55 24.14 -12.97
C ALA A 179 -3.14 24.39 -11.51
N ALA A 180 -3.79 23.71 -10.55
CA ALA A 180 -3.42 23.79 -9.14
C ALA A 180 -2.03 23.18 -8.89
N ALA A 181 -1.76 21.99 -9.44
CA ALA A 181 -0.45 21.35 -9.34
C ALA A 181 0.67 22.23 -9.94
N ASP A 182 0.44 22.79 -11.13
CA ASP A 182 1.40 23.69 -11.77
C ASP A 182 1.69 24.94 -10.94
N ALA A 183 0.67 25.53 -10.32
CA ALA A 183 0.83 26.72 -9.47
C ALA A 183 1.71 26.40 -8.24
N ILE A 184 1.42 25.29 -7.54
CA ILE A 184 2.19 24.84 -6.37
C ILE A 184 3.65 24.57 -6.75
N MET A 185 3.88 23.83 -7.84
CA MET A 185 5.21 23.47 -8.30
C MET A 185 6.02 24.69 -8.75
N LYS A 186 5.35 25.67 -9.36
CA LYS A 186 5.98 26.94 -9.75
C LYS A 186 6.34 27.80 -8.53
N GLU A 187 5.46 27.89 -7.52
CA GLU A 187 5.75 28.59 -6.29
C GLU A 187 6.92 27.98 -5.54
N ALA A 188 7.05 26.66 -5.57
CA ALA A 188 8.17 25.91 -5.00
C ALA A 188 9.47 26.02 -5.83
N GLY A 189 9.45 26.64 -7.00
CA GLY A 189 10.64 26.93 -7.81
C GLY A 189 11.13 25.76 -8.66
N TYR A 190 10.27 24.81 -9.00
CA TYR A 190 10.65 23.70 -9.90
C TYR A 190 10.71 24.12 -11.38
N TYR A 191 9.97 25.16 -11.77
CA TYR A 191 9.99 25.77 -13.10
C TYR A 191 9.37 27.17 -13.15
#